data_48d0ff725657301aef9a48d5e497be16
#
_entry.id   48d0ff725657301aef9a48d5e497be16
#
_cell.length_a   1.000
_cell.length_b   1.000
_cell.length_c   1.000
_cell.angle_alpha   90.00
_cell.angle_beta   90.00
_cell.angle_gamma   90.00
#
_symmetry.space_group_name_H-M   'P 1'
#
loop_
_entity.id
_entity.type
_entity.pdbx_description
1 polymer ?
#
loop_
_entity_poly.entity_id
_entity_poly.type
_entity_poly.pdbx_seq_one_letter_code
_entity_poly.pdbx_strand_id
1 'polypeptide(L)'
;MNHFIPRAVLVALLLCPFPPVAAAGQDHGQAAAAVVEVPGARGDRDEKSYRKIFEGMEVFERNRPLAPGATLRFKVLPRRAGVSLQGLTMQLRGAHTRIAIPLDADLSFELPRDAAAAQDDAMVTSNRKAGSLTWRAEIRSPGTPAKTRRLGDLLLECKVGMVADLVAYVPSPVNLLITKLPDPCRTLSINMFYFTERPLFSIALMQGARRVILPAAQLHGPDAPMLTDLQDWYFLRDKAFMMQFKPLYEQGWQDDTLLQFDYMDDDPPGAAL
;
A
#
# COMPACT_ATOMS: atom_id res chain seq x y z
N MET A 1 63.43 37.73 14.76
CA MET A 1 63.90 38.38 13.50
C MET A 1 63.01 37.89 12.41
N ASN A 2 62.28 38.73 11.81
CA ASN A 2 61.59 38.87 10.57
C ASN A 2 60.13 39.40 10.74
N HIS A 3 60.07 40.64 10.37
CA HIS A 3 58.84 41.47 10.29
C HIS A 3 57.99 41.05 9.10
N PHE A 4 56.66 40.94 9.29
CA PHE A 4 55.70 41.03 8.18
C PHE A 4 54.66 42.10 8.47
N ILE A 5 54.62 43.07 7.55
CA ILE A 5 53.76 44.26 7.50
C ILE A 5 52.42 43.85 6.86
N PRO A 6 51.25 44.23 7.41
CA PRO A 6 50.01 44.05 6.68
C PRO A 6 49.70 45.22 5.73
N ARG A 7 49.41 44.88 4.50
CA ARG A 7 48.88 45.83 3.49
C ARG A 7 47.40 46.06 3.72
N ALA A 8 47.04 47.32 3.98
CA ALA A 8 45.65 47.78 4.00
C ALA A 8 45.13 47.87 2.56
N VAL A 9 43.96 47.24 2.29
CA VAL A 9 43.21 47.42 1.07
C VAL A 9 42.02 48.35 1.35
N LEU A 10 42.04 49.49 0.72
CA LEU A 10 41.00 50.51 0.76
C LEU A 10 39.87 50.07 -0.18
N VAL A 11 38.67 49.80 0.33
CA VAL A 11 37.46 49.57 -0.49
C VAL A 11 36.64 50.86 -0.54
N ALA A 12 36.57 51.45 -1.73
CA ALA A 12 35.73 52.59 -2.01
C ALA A 12 34.26 52.17 -2.16
N LEU A 13 33.39 52.68 -1.30
CA LEU A 13 31.93 52.54 -1.44
C LEU A 13 31.41 53.55 -2.48
N LEU A 14 30.91 52.99 -3.59
CA LEU A 14 30.12 53.77 -4.57
C LEU A 14 28.63 53.72 -4.15
N LEU A 15 28.11 54.84 -3.67
CA LEU A 15 26.69 55.06 -3.43
C LEU A 15 25.98 55.34 -4.77
N CYS A 16 25.15 54.43 -5.25
CA CYS A 16 24.19 54.68 -6.32
C CYS A 16 22.81 55.01 -5.70
N PRO A 17 22.14 56.09 -6.15
CA PRO A 17 20.77 56.41 -5.70
C PRO A 17 19.76 55.50 -6.40
N PHE A 18 18.92 54.81 -5.63
CA PHE A 18 17.77 54.08 -6.14
C PHE A 18 16.57 54.99 -6.38
N PRO A 19 15.87 54.85 -7.53
CA PRO A 19 14.57 55.53 -7.71
C PRO A 19 13.45 54.77 -6.94
N PRO A 20 12.39 55.46 -6.50
CA PRO A 20 11.28 54.81 -5.81
C PRO A 20 10.45 53.98 -6.80
N VAL A 21 10.30 52.71 -6.49
CA VAL A 21 9.39 51.79 -7.21
C VAL A 21 7.98 51.99 -6.65
N ALA A 22 7.06 52.44 -7.50
CA ALA A 22 5.63 52.48 -7.21
C ALA A 22 5.09 51.05 -7.03
N ALA A 23 4.42 50.82 -5.90
CA ALA A 23 3.73 49.53 -5.62
C ALA A 23 2.48 49.45 -6.52
N ALA A 24 2.56 48.65 -7.59
CA ALA A 24 1.40 48.19 -8.32
C ALA A 24 0.84 46.97 -7.58
N GLY A 25 -0.40 47.08 -7.10
CA GLY A 25 -1.13 45.97 -6.48
C GLY A 25 -1.29 44.81 -7.47
N GLN A 26 -0.72 43.66 -7.15
CA GLN A 26 -0.97 42.41 -7.88
C GLN A 26 -2.14 41.68 -7.23
N ASP A 27 -3.23 41.69 -7.99
CA ASP A 27 -4.40 40.85 -7.76
C ASP A 27 -3.99 39.38 -7.95
N HIS A 28 -3.86 38.64 -6.85
CA HIS A 28 -3.54 37.23 -6.90
C HIS A 28 -4.79 36.39 -7.17
N GLY A 29 -5.26 36.44 -8.42
CA GLY A 29 -6.10 35.39 -8.96
C GLY A 29 -5.30 34.07 -8.93
N GLN A 30 -5.63 33.17 -7.99
CA GLN A 30 -5.12 31.81 -7.96
C GLN A 30 -5.60 31.06 -9.21
N ALA A 31 -4.82 31.15 -10.28
CA ALA A 31 -4.96 30.22 -11.40
C ALA A 31 -4.58 28.84 -10.90
N ALA A 32 -5.57 27.92 -10.85
CA ALA A 32 -5.33 26.52 -10.64
C ALA A 32 -4.30 26.06 -11.67
N ALA A 33 -3.12 25.68 -11.20
CA ALA A 33 -2.06 25.16 -12.05
C ALA A 33 -2.60 23.89 -12.75
N ALA A 34 -2.81 23.99 -14.05
CA ALA A 34 -3.10 22.85 -14.89
C ALA A 34 -1.92 21.87 -14.76
N VAL A 35 -2.18 20.72 -14.19
CA VAL A 35 -1.19 19.63 -14.14
C VAL A 35 -0.94 19.19 -15.58
N VAL A 36 0.16 19.65 -16.15
CA VAL A 36 0.62 19.18 -17.46
C VAL A 36 1.06 17.72 -17.27
N GLU A 37 0.23 16.78 -17.72
CA GLU A 37 0.63 15.38 -17.83
C GLU A 37 1.71 15.27 -18.90
N VAL A 38 2.95 15.17 -18.47
CA VAL A 38 4.05 14.75 -19.35
C VAL A 38 3.86 13.26 -19.59
N PRO A 39 3.69 12.79 -20.83
CA PRO A 39 3.62 11.36 -21.12
C PRO A 39 4.97 10.74 -20.81
N GLY A 40 5.11 10.11 -19.64
CA GLY A 40 6.27 9.30 -19.31
C GLY A 40 6.31 8.04 -20.18
N ALA A 41 7.51 7.56 -20.50
CA ALA A 41 7.71 6.27 -21.14
C ALA A 41 7.14 5.14 -20.25
N ARG A 42 6.80 3.98 -20.87
CA ARG A 42 6.42 2.78 -20.11
C ARG A 42 7.51 2.47 -19.07
N GLY A 43 7.14 2.27 -17.79
CA GLY A 43 8.08 2.02 -16.70
C GLY A 43 8.45 3.23 -15.84
N ASP A 44 8.05 4.46 -16.22
CA ASP A 44 8.32 5.66 -15.40
C ASP A 44 7.30 5.87 -14.27
N ARG A 45 6.21 5.10 -14.25
CA ARG A 45 5.11 5.18 -13.28
C ARG A 45 4.90 3.85 -12.59
N ASP A 46 4.31 3.89 -11.39
CA ASP A 46 3.82 2.67 -10.76
C ASP A 46 2.68 2.09 -11.61
N GLU A 47 2.90 0.89 -12.11
CA GLU A 47 1.97 0.18 -12.97
C GLU A 47 1.93 -1.32 -12.66
N LYS A 48 0.76 -1.93 -12.86
CA LYS A 48 0.56 -3.38 -12.70
C LYS A 48 -0.33 -3.92 -13.82
N SER A 49 -0.03 -5.14 -14.25
CA SER A 49 -0.78 -5.81 -15.32
C SER A 49 -2.25 -5.99 -14.96
N TYR A 50 -3.14 -5.41 -15.74
CA TYR A 50 -4.57 -5.60 -15.56
C TYR A 50 -5.00 -7.05 -15.89
N ARG A 51 -4.35 -7.72 -16.85
CA ARG A 51 -4.59 -9.14 -17.13
C ARG A 51 -4.41 -10.01 -15.90
N LYS A 52 -3.30 -9.85 -15.17
CA LYS A 52 -3.06 -10.59 -13.91
C LYS A 52 -4.09 -10.24 -12.84
N ILE A 53 -4.46 -8.96 -12.73
CA ILE A 53 -5.51 -8.53 -11.79
C ILE A 53 -6.85 -9.14 -12.19
N PHE A 54 -7.17 -9.21 -13.47
CA PHE A 54 -8.39 -9.85 -13.97
C PHE A 54 -8.43 -11.35 -13.63
N GLU A 55 -7.30 -12.07 -13.77
CA GLU A 55 -7.17 -13.46 -13.29
C GLU A 55 -7.38 -13.55 -11.77
N GLY A 56 -6.88 -12.58 -11.00
CA GLY A 56 -7.16 -12.45 -9.57
C GLY A 56 -8.65 -12.24 -9.26
N MET A 57 -9.37 -11.48 -10.08
CA MET A 57 -10.84 -11.32 -9.96
C MET A 57 -11.55 -12.68 -10.17
N GLU A 58 -11.06 -13.52 -11.09
CA GLU A 58 -11.59 -14.87 -11.27
C GLU A 58 -11.35 -15.76 -10.04
N VAL A 59 -10.17 -15.60 -9.40
CA VAL A 59 -9.88 -16.30 -8.14
C VAL A 59 -10.83 -15.85 -7.04
N PHE A 60 -11.09 -14.56 -6.93
CA PHE A 60 -12.07 -14.01 -5.98
C PHE A 60 -13.44 -14.64 -6.17
N GLU A 61 -13.96 -14.66 -7.40
CA GLU A 61 -15.28 -15.23 -7.69
C GLU A 61 -15.37 -16.72 -7.32
N ARG A 62 -14.36 -17.51 -7.69
CA ARG A 62 -14.35 -18.95 -7.36
C ARG A 62 -14.23 -19.24 -5.86
N ASN A 63 -13.71 -18.31 -5.08
CA ASN A 63 -13.48 -18.49 -3.64
C ASN A 63 -14.38 -17.59 -2.77
N ARG A 64 -15.46 -17.03 -3.31
CA ARG A 64 -16.42 -16.18 -2.57
C ARG A 64 -16.88 -16.74 -1.22
N PRO A 65 -17.03 -18.07 -1.01
CA PRO A 65 -17.43 -18.58 0.30
C PRO A 65 -16.47 -18.25 1.45
N LEU A 66 -15.19 -17.96 1.17
CA LEU A 66 -14.23 -17.50 2.19
C LEU A 66 -14.61 -16.13 2.78
N ALA A 67 -15.21 -15.25 1.96
CA ALA A 67 -15.58 -13.89 2.31
C ALA A 67 -17.03 -13.58 1.88
N PRO A 68 -18.05 -14.08 2.61
CA PRO A 68 -19.45 -13.96 2.23
C PRO A 68 -19.87 -12.50 2.12
N GLY A 69 -20.48 -12.14 0.98
CA GLY A 69 -21.00 -10.80 0.74
C GLY A 69 -19.94 -9.71 0.51
N ALA A 70 -18.65 -10.06 0.54
CA ALA A 70 -17.59 -9.11 0.29
C ALA A 70 -17.53 -8.68 -1.19
N THR A 71 -17.00 -7.48 -1.42
CA THR A 71 -16.55 -7.00 -2.73
C THR A 71 -15.03 -7.02 -2.80
N LEU A 72 -14.49 -7.24 -4.00
CA LEU A 72 -13.04 -7.12 -4.22
C LEU A 72 -12.70 -5.65 -4.44
N ARG A 73 -11.94 -5.11 -3.52
CA ARG A 73 -11.36 -3.78 -3.61
C ARG A 73 -9.84 -3.87 -3.63
N PHE A 74 -9.20 -2.77 -3.96
CA PHE A 74 -7.75 -2.63 -3.92
C PHE A 74 -7.41 -1.41 -3.09
N LYS A 75 -6.39 -1.52 -2.24
CA LYS A 75 -5.91 -0.44 -1.36
C LYS A 75 -4.56 0.04 -1.81
N VAL A 76 -4.42 1.34 -2.04
CA VAL A 76 -3.12 1.96 -2.34
C VAL A 76 -2.31 2.09 -1.06
N LEU A 77 -1.04 1.74 -1.16
CA LEU A 77 -0.05 1.90 -0.10
C LEU A 77 1.18 2.64 -0.64
N PRO A 78 1.71 3.63 0.09
CA PRO A 78 3.00 4.22 -0.25
C PRO A 78 4.11 3.20 -0.02
N ARG A 79 5.14 3.19 -0.86
CA ARG A 79 6.33 2.34 -0.70
C ARG A 79 7.45 3.02 0.07
N ARG A 80 7.43 4.34 0.17
CA ARG A 80 8.47 5.14 0.82
C ARG A 80 7.85 6.19 1.72
N ALA A 81 8.56 6.53 2.79
CA ALA A 81 8.19 7.65 3.64
C ALA A 81 8.19 8.96 2.81
N GLY A 82 7.26 9.85 3.12
CA GLY A 82 7.16 11.15 2.47
C GLY A 82 6.53 11.15 1.07
N VAL A 83 6.09 10.01 0.54
CA VAL A 83 5.30 9.99 -0.70
C VAL A 83 3.96 10.68 -0.47
N SER A 84 3.73 11.79 -1.17
CA SER A 84 2.45 12.48 -1.10
C SER A 84 1.37 11.71 -1.84
N LEU A 85 0.25 11.48 -1.15
CA LEU A 85 -0.95 10.87 -1.72
C LEU A 85 -2.00 11.93 -2.14
N GLN A 86 -1.74 13.22 -1.87
CA GLN A 86 -2.60 14.32 -2.29
C GLN A 86 -2.61 14.42 -3.81
N GLY A 87 -3.81 14.49 -4.41
CA GLY A 87 -3.96 14.54 -5.88
C GLY A 87 -3.51 13.26 -6.59
N LEU A 88 -3.52 12.12 -5.88
CA LEU A 88 -3.31 10.82 -6.50
C LEU A 88 -4.46 10.52 -7.48
N THR A 89 -4.11 10.07 -8.67
CA THR A 89 -5.06 9.57 -9.66
C THR A 89 -4.63 8.19 -10.14
N MET A 90 -5.62 7.35 -10.42
CA MET A 90 -5.43 6.01 -10.96
C MET A 90 -6.16 5.86 -12.29
N GLN A 91 -5.60 5.09 -13.20
CA GLN A 91 -6.18 4.83 -14.52
C GLN A 91 -5.95 3.37 -14.93
N LEU A 92 -6.90 2.82 -15.65
CA LEU A 92 -6.70 1.63 -16.48
C LEU A 92 -6.34 2.10 -17.89
N ARG A 93 -5.17 1.71 -18.40
CA ARG A 93 -4.60 2.22 -19.65
C ARG A 93 -4.02 1.10 -20.50
N GLY A 94 -4.54 0.96 -21.70
CA GLY A 94 -4.07 0.07 -22.76
C GLY A 94 -3.91 0.79 -24.09
N ALA A 95 -3.72 0.06 -25.17
CA ALA A 95 -3.66 0.63 -26.52
C ALA A 95 -5.02 1.27 -26.91
N HIS A 96 -6.11 0.59 -26.58
CA HIS A 96 -7.49 1.00 -26.88
C HIS A 96 -8.30 1.34 -25.61
N THR A 97 -7.73 1.15 -24.43
CA THR A 97 -8.40 1.31 -23.15
C THR A 97 -7.87 2.56 -22.43
N ARG A 98 -8.77 3.43 -21.98
CA ARG A 98 -8.45 4.53 -21.05
C ARG A 98 -9.65 4.79 -20.15
N ILE A 99 -9.58 4.30 -18.92
CA ILE A 99 -10.64 4.42 -17.91
C ILE A 99 -10.04 5.05 -16.66
N ALA A 100 -10.61 6.17 -16.21
CA ALA A 100 -10.26 6.74 -14.90
C ALA A 100 -10.80 5.83 -13.80
N ILE A 101 -9.99 5.58 -12.77
CA ILE A 101 -10.36 4.76 -11.62
C ILE A 101 -10.59 5.72 -10.45
N PRO A 102 -11.85 5.87 -9.97
CA PRO A 102 -12.13 6.69 -8.80
C PRO A 102 -11.49 6.07 -7.56
N LEU A 103 -10.93 6.93 -6.71
CA LEU A 103 -10.41 6.55 -5.40
C LEU A 103 -11.37 7.03 -4.32
N ASP A 104 -11.65 6.17 -3.36
CA ASP A 104 -12.38 6.55 -2.15
C ASP A 104 -11.47 7.36 -1.19
N ALA A 105 -12.07 7.99 -0.19
CA ALA A 105 -11.35 8.82 0.78
C ALA A 105 -10.24 8.06 1.52
N ASP A 106 -10.39 6.76 1.68
CA ASP A 106 -9.42 5.87 2.29
C ASP A 106 -8.37 5.32 1.31
N LEU A 107 -8.38 5.81 0.04
CA LEU A 107 -7.51 5.36 -1.04
C LEU A 107 -7.76 3.92 -1.51
N SER A 108 -8.92 3.38 -1.22
CA SER A 108 -9.37 2.14 -1.84
C SER A 108 -10.08 2.41 -3.17
N PHE A 109 -10.12 1.41 -4.04
CA PHE A 109 -10.77 1.51 -5.34
C PHE A 109 -11.27 0.16 -5.83
N GLU A 110 -12.21 0.19 -6.74
CA GLU A 110 -12.67 -0.96 -7.51
C GLU A 110 -12.16 -0.88 -8.95
N LEU A 111 -11.99 -2.02 -9.57
CA LEU A 111 -11.65 -2.12 -10.97
C LEU A 111 -12.82 -2.73 -11.74
N PRO A 112 -13.13 -2.21 -12.93
CA PRO A 112 -14.14 -2.82 -13.78
C PRO A 112 -13.71 -4.22 -14.22
N ARG A 113 -14.64 -5.13 -14.42
CA ARG A 113 -14.39 -6.44 -15.05
C ARG A 113 -14.51 -6.27 -16.56
N ASP A 114 -13.39 -6.00 -17.20
CA ASP A 114 -13.31 -5.73 -18.64
C ASP A 114 -12.35 -6.73 -19.31
N ALA A 115 -12.92 -7.75 -19.94
CA ALA A 115 -12.14 -8.78 -20.63
C ALA A 115 -11.38 -8.22 -21.84
N ALA A 116 -11.91 -7.19 -22.51
CA ALA A 116 -11.25 -6.55 -23.63
C ALA A 116 -9.99 -5.80 -23.16
N ALA A 117 -10.08 -5.08 -22.04
CA ALA A 117 -8.92 -4.43 -21.44
C ALA A 117 -7.85 -5.44 -21.00
N ALA A 118 -8.25 -6.62 -20.48
CA ALA A 118 -7.31 -7.67 -20.14
C ALA A 118 -6.59 -8.26 -21.37
N GLN A 119 -7.29 -8.34 -22.53
CA GLN A 119 -6.70 -8.77 -23.81
C GLN A 119 -5.83 -7.68 -24.45
N ASP A 120 -6.13 -6.42 -24.20
CA ASP A 120 -5.41 -5.23 -24.69
C ASP A 120 -4.09 -4.98 -23.91
N ASP A 121 -3.65 -5.90 -23.05
CA ASP A 121 -2.50 -5.72 -22.17
C ASP A 121 -2.54 -4.41 -21.36
N ALA A 122 -3.74 -3.99 -20.99
CA ALA A 122 -3.90 -2.78 -20.22
C ALA A 122 -3.18 -2.87 -18.86
N MET A 123 -2.73 -1.71 -18.40
CA MET A 123 -2.05 -1.54 -17.12
C MET A 123 -2.90 -0.69 -16.20
N VAL A 124 -2.98 -1.07 -14.93
CA VAL A 124 -3.43 -0.17 -13.88
C VAL A 124 -2.25 0.71 -13.53
N THR A 125 -2.41 2.03 -13.69
CA THR A 125 -1.32 3.00 -13.53
C THR A 125 -1.69 4.11 -12.56
N SER A 126 -0.71 4.70 -11.91
CA SER A 126 -0.87 5.90 -11.10
C SER A 126 -0.20 7.11 -11.75
N ASN A 127 -0.50 8.32 -11.27
CA ASN A 127 0.23 9.54 -11.63
C ASN A 127 1.50 9.73 -10.78
N ARG A 128 2.00 8.70 -10.12
CA ARG A 128 3.23 8.73 -9.32
C ARG A 128 4.36 8.04 -10.03
N LYS A 129 5.59 8.46 -9.68
CA LYS A 129 6.83 7.87 -10.20
C LYS A 129 6.93 6.41 -9.79
N ALA A 130 7.49 5.57 -10.65
CA ALA A 130 7.74 4.16 -10.38
C ALA A 130 8.47 3.94 -9.06
N GLY A 131 8.05 2.95 -8.29
CA GLY A 131 8.56 2.64 -6.96
C GLY A 131 8.03 3.54 -5.84
N SER A 132 7.06 4.42 -6.11
CA SER A 132 6.45 5.28 -5.10
C SER A 132 5.31 4.62 -4.37
N LEU A 133 4.50 3.84 -5.10
CA LEU A 133 3.28 3.22 -4.62
C LEU A 133 3.23 1.73 -4.91
N THR A 134 2.36 1.06 -4.21
CA THR A 134 1.82 -0.24 -4.57
C THR A 134 0.33 -0.28 -4.24
N TRP A 135 -0.37 -1.29 -4.69
CA TRP A 135 -1.73 -1.59 -4.24
C TRP A 135 -1.91 -3.08 -4.08
N ARG A 136 -2.79 -3.43 -3.16
CA ARG A 136 -3.06 -4.82 -2.78
C ARG A 136 -4.56 -5.06 -2.79
N ALA A 137 -4.94 -6.33 -2.93
CA ALA A 137 -6.33 -6.72 -2.70
C ALA A 137 -6.71 -6.37 -1.25
N GLU A 138 -7.91 -5.81 -1.09
CA GLU A 138 -8.56 -5.57 0.18
C GLU A 138 -9.97 -6.15 0.13
N ILE A 139 -10.23 -7.12 0.98
CA ILE A 139 -11.49 -7.86 1.00
C ILE A 139 -12.02 -7.83 2.42
N ARG A 140 -13.24 -7.34 2.59
CA ARG A 140 -13.91 -7.24 3.89
C ARG A 140 -15.33 -7.75 3.78
N SER A 141 -15.65 -8.80 4.51
CA SER A 141 -17.02 -9.28 4.64
C SER A 141 -17.86 -8.25 5.38
N PRO A 142 -19.07 -7.89 4.89
CA PRO A 142 -19.95 -6.96 5.56
C PRO A 142 -20.37 -7.49 6.94
N GLY A 143 -20.67 -6.58 7.88
CA GLY A 143 -21.04 -6.95 9.24
C GLY A 143 -19.89 -7.42 10.14
N THR A 144 -18.65 -7.43 9.63
CA THR A 144 -17.48 -7.68 10.46
C THR A 144 -17.33 -6.56 11.49
N PRO A 145 -17.19 -6.87 12.81
CA PRO A 145 -17.09 -5.85 13.85
C PRO A 145 -15.91 -4.89 13.62
N ALA A 146 -16.05 -3.65 14.13
CA ALA A 146 -14.96 -2.68 14.08
C ALA A 146 -13.68 -3.24 14.73
N LYS A 147 -12.53 -2.80 14.25
CA LYS A 147 -11.21 -3.27 14.70
C LYS A 147 -11.02 -4.79 14.55
N THR A 148 -11.77 -5.44 13.66
CA THR A 148 -11.57 -6.87 13.38
C THR A 148 -11.46 -7.15 11.89
N ARG A 149 -10.90 -8.31 11.57
CA ARG A 149 -10.84 -8.90 10.22
C ARG A 149 -11.19 -10.38 10.32
N ARG A 150 -11.84 -10.94 9.32
CA ARG A 150 -12.04 -12.38 9.22
C ARG A 150 -10.82 -13.07 8.64
N LEU A 151 -10.49 -14.26 9.15
CA LEU A 151 -9.38 -15.07 8.64
C LEU A 151 -9.60 -15.44 7.16
N GLY A 152 -10.83 -15.77 6.78
CA GLY A 152 -11.20 -16.08 5.40
C GLY A 152 -11.01 -14.90 4.44
N ASP A 153 -11.31 -13.66 4.89
CA ASP A 153 -11.09 -12.46 4.10
C ASP A 153 -9.59 -12.31 3.76
N LEU A 154 -8.72 -12.45 4.78
CA LEU A 154 -7.26 -12.36 4.60
C LEU A 154 -6.71 -13.50 3.74
N LEU A 155 -7.23 -14.73 3.90
CA LEU A 155 -6.86 -15.84 3.04
C LEU A 155 -7.23 -15.56 1.58
N LEU A 156 -8.42 -14.99 1.34
CA LEU A 156 -8.84 -14.64 -0.01
C LEU A 156 -8.00 -13.51 -0.61
N GLU A 157 -7.59 -12.52 0.18
CA GLU A 157 -6.61 -11.51 -0.25
C GLU A 157 -5.27 -12.13 -0.67
N CYS A 158 -4.78 -13.12 0.10
CA CYS A 158 -3.59 -13.87 -0.28
C CYS A 158 -3.76 -14.54 -1.65
N LYS A 159 -4.85 -15.31 -1.84
CA LYS A 159 -5.11 -16.03 -3.10
C LYS A 159 -5.22 -15.09 -4.29
N VAL A 160 -5.97 -14.02 -4.15
CA VAL A 160 -6.11 -12.98 -5.19
C VAL A 160 -4.75 -12.33 -5.45
N GLY A 161 -4.06 -11.92 -4.39
CA GLY A 161 -2.79 -11.22 -4.49
C GLY A 161 -1.69 -12.04 -5.17
N MET A 162 -1.64 -13.35 -4.90
CA MET A 162 -0.66 -14.26 -5.52
C MET A 162 -0.86 -14.34 -7.03
N VAL A 163 -2.10 -14.51 -7.49
CA VAL A 163 -2.40 -14.63 -8.93
C VAL A 163 -2.31 -13.27 -9.64
N ALA A 164 -2.77 -12.22 -8.98
CA ALA A 164 -2.75 -10.86 -9.53
C ALA A 164 -1.35 -10.20 -9.52
N ASP A 165 -0.32 -10.88 -8.97
CA ASP A 165 1.03 -10.34 -8.79
C ASP A 165 1.03 -9.05 -7.95
N LEU A 166 0.23 -9.07 -6.87
CA LEU A 166 0.04 -7.95 -5.95
C LEU A 166 0.70 -8.17 -4.59
N VAL A 167 1.34 -9.33 -4.39
CA VAL A 167 2.12 -9.62 -3.19
C VAL A 167 3.57 -9.22 -3.43
N ALA A 168 4.19 -8.60 -2.41
CA ALA A 168 5.63 -8.38 -2.44
C ALA A 168 6.34 -9.70 -2.15
N TYR A 169 7.24 -10.08 -3.02
CA TYR A 169 8.14 -11.22 -2.79
C TYR A 169 9.50 -10.89 -3.41
N VAL A 170 10.55 -11.46 -2.81
CA VAL A 170 11.88 -11.38 -3.42
C VAL A 170 11.89 -12.25 -4.68
N PRO A 171 12.16 -11.70 -5.87
CA PRO A 171 12.27 -12.48 -7.08
C PRO A 171 13.35 -13.57 -6.92
N SER A 172 12.91 -14.81 -6.84
CA SER A 172 13.80 -15.97 -6.81
C SER A 172 13.15 -17.12 -7.58
N PRO A 173 13.92 -18.08 -8.11
CA PRO A 173 13.35 -19.25 -8.79
C PRO A 173 12.35 -20.00 -7.90
N VAL A 174 12.61 -20.07 -6.59
CA VAL A 174 11.73 -20.74 -5.61
C VAL A 174 10.42 -19.97 -5.46
N ASN A 175 10.48 -18.65 -5.28
CA ASN A 175 9.28 -17.83 -5.13
C ASN A 175 8.43 -17.81 -6.40
N LEU A 176 9.06 -17.79 -7.58
CA LEU A 176 8.36 -17.92 -8.86
C LEU A 176 7.67 -19.30 -9.00
N LEU A 177 8.27 -20.36 -8.47
CA LEU A 177 7.65 -21.68 -8.46
C LEU A 177 6.46 -21.73 -7.51
N ILE A 178 6.57 -21.13 -6.33
CA ILE A 178 5.48 -21.05 -5.34
C ILE A 178 4.22 -20.44 -5.94
N THR A 179 4.35 -19.36 -6.73
CA THR A 179 3.20 -18.70 -7.35
C THR A 179 2.44 -19.59 -8.35
N LYS A 180 3.08 -20.67 -8.84
CA LYS A 180 2.49 -21.62 -9.79
C LYS A 180 1.85 -22.83 -9.12
N LEU A 181 2.01 -22.99 -7.80
CA LEU A 181 1.40 -24.10 -7.07
C LEU A 181 -0.10 -23.88 -6.88
N PRO A 182 -0.89 -24.94 -6.85
CA PRO A 182 -2.30 -24.84 -6.48
C PRO A 182 -2.41 -24.38 -5.02
N ASP A 183 -3.12 -23.27 -4.81
CA ASP A 183 -3.42 -22.74 -3.48
C ASP A 183 -2.23 -22.63 -2.51
N PRO A 184 -1.15 -21.93 -2.86
CA PRO A 184 0.03 -21.86 -2.00
C PRO A 184 -0.28 -21.17 -0.65
N CYS A 185 -1.29 -20.30 -0.60
CA CYS A 185 -1.70 -19.60 0.62
C CYS A 185 -2.17 -20.57 1.71
N ARG A 186 -2.84 -21.65 1.36
CA ARG A 186 -3.38 -22.62 2.31
C ARG A 186 -2.50 -23.85 2.49
N THR A 187 -1.75 -24.23 1.47
CA THR A 187 -0.97 -25.47 1.48
C THR A 187 0.47 -25.33 1.96
N LEU A 188 1.00 -24.11 1.93
CA LEU A 188 2.36 -23.81 2.35
C LEU A 188 2.38 -22.87 3.58
N SER A 189 3.41 -23.02 4.41
CA SER A 189 3.67 -22.10 5.52
C SER A 189 4.43 -20.85 5.02
N ILE A 190 3.80 -20.09 4.12
CA ILE A 190 4.35 -18.85 3.62
C ILE A 190 3.95 -17.68 4.50
N ASN A 191 4.86 -16.72 4.67
CA ASN A 191 4.63 -15.50 5.40
C ASN A 191 3.92 -14.49 4.51
N MET A 192 2.69 -14.13 4.86
CA MET A 192 1.93 -13.09 4.18
C MET A 192 1.86 -11.85 5.05
N PHE A 193 2.22 -10.70 4.47
CA PHE A 193 2.19 -9.42 5.18
C PHE A 193 0.91 -8.68 4.89
N TYR A 194 0.34 -8.12 5.95
CA TYR A 194 -0.84 -7.28 5.94
C TYR A 194 -0.54 -5.99 6.68
N PHE A 195 -1.31 -4.94 6.37
CA PHE A 195 -1.17 -3.64 7.01
C PHE A 195 -2.51 -3.21 7.59
N THR A 196 -2.44 -2.55 8.73
CA THR A 196 -3.56 -1.86 9.36
C THR A 196 -3.45 -0.35 9.12
N GLU A 197 -4.52 0.36 9.41
CA GLU A 197 -4.55 1.82 9.29
C GLU A 197 -3.80 2.53 10.41
N ARG A 198 -3.73 1.89 11.58
CA ARG A 198 -3.17 2.43 12.82
C ARG A 198 -2.07 1.52 13.37
N PRO A 199 -1.13 2.06 14.19
CA PRO A 199 -0.09 1.26 14.83
C PRO A 199 -0.68 0.14 15.72
N LEU A 200 -0.15 -1.07 15.57
CA LEU A 200 -0.63 -2.27 16.27
C LEU A 200 0.08 -2.46 17.61
N PHE A 201 -0.71 -2.66 18.66
CA PHE A 201 -0.23 -3.13 19.95
C PHE A 201 -0.29 -4.66 20.05
N SER A 202 -1.45 -5.26 19.72
CA SER A 202 -1.63 -6.71 19.73
C SER A 202 -2.68 -7.17 18.72
N ILE A 203 -2.68 -8.46 18.41
CA ILE A 203 -3.72 -9.12 17.62
C ILE A 203 -4.16 -10.38 18.37
N ALA A 204 -5.47 -10.55 18.55
CA ALA A 204 -6.04 -11.76 19.10
C ALA A 204 -6.89 -12.50 18.05
N LEU A 205 -6.64 -13.81 17.89
CA LEU A 205 -7.57 -14.69 17.18
C LEU A 205 -8.73 -15.05 18.09
N MET A 206 -9.95 -14.95 17.58
CA MET A 206 -11.18 -15.21 18.32
C MET A 206 -12.13 -16.10 17.54
N GLN A 207 -12.61 -17.19 18.18
CA GLN A 207 -13.61 -18.08 17.61
C GLN A 207 -14.45 -18.69 18.73
N GLY A 208 -15.70 -18.27 18.87
CA GLY A 208 -16.51 -18.63 20.01
C GLY A 208 -15.86 -18.18 21.33
N ALA A 209 -15.67 -19.12 22.27
CA ALA A 209 -14.98 -18.87 23.54
C ALA A 209 -13.45 -18.94 23.45
N ARG A 210 -12.91 -19.39 22.32
CA ARG A 210 -11.47 -19.51 22.12
C ARG A 210 -10.86 -18.15 21.76
N ARG A 211 -9.85 -17.73 22.55
CA ARG A 211 -9.08 -16.50 22.30
C ARG A 211 -7.59 -16.79 22.46
N VAL A 212 -6.78 -16.42 21.46
CA VAL A 212 -5.33 -16.58 21.47
C VAL A 212 -4.68 -15.33 20.93
N ILE A 213 -3.75 -14.75 21.69
CA ILE A 213 -2.96 -13.59 21.23
C ILE A 213 -1.86 -14.10 20.31
N LEU A 214 -1.69 -13.46 19.15
CA LEU A 214 -0.60 -13.79 18.23
C LEU A 214 0.76 -13.44 18.87
N PRO A 215 1.79 -14.28 18.63
CA PRO A 215 3.14 -13.99 19.10
C PRO A 215 3.65 -12.65 18.58
N ALA A 216 4.40 -11.91 19.40
CA ALA A 216 4.99 -10.62 19.02
C ALA A 216 5.86 -10.72 17.74
N ALA A 217 6.48 -11.88 17.48
CA ALA A 217 7.23 -12.13 16.25
C ALA A 217 6.39 -12.05 14.95
N GLN A 218 5.07 -12.08 15.06
CA GLN A 218 4.15 -11.89 13.93
C GLN A 218 3.70 -10.42 13.76
N LEU A 219 4.08 -9.54 14.69
CA LEU A 219 3.81 -8.11 14.65
C LEU A 219 5.05 -7.36 14.17
N HIS A 220 4.83 -6.17 13.61
CA HIS A 220 5.85 -5.20 13.23
C HIS A 220 6.86 -5.66 12.17
N GLY A 221 6.55 -6.74 11.48
CA GLY A 221 7.47 -7.40 10.55
C GLY A 221 8.70 -7.97 11.28
N PRO A 222 9.19 -9.12 10.88
CA PRO A 222 10.38 -9.68 11.50
C PRO A 222 11.61 -8.81 11.23
N ASP A 223 12.53 -8.76 12.18
CA ASP A 223 13.88 -8.22 11.98
C ASP A 223 14.72 -9.06 11.00
N ALA A 224 14.06 -9.99 10.30
CA ALA A 224 14.72 -10.94 9.44
C ALA A 224 15.23 -10.30 8.16
N PRO A 225 16.49 -10.54 7.78
CA PRO A 225 17.10 -10.03 6.54
C PRO A 225 16.42 -10.57 5.26
N MET A 226 15.48 -11.47 5.36
CA MET A 226 14.71 -12.02 4.22
C MET A 226 13.69 -11.05 3.64
N LEU A 227 13.48 -9.90 4.25
CA LEU A 227 12.47 -8.92 3.84
C LEU A 227 13.09 -7.65 3.27
N THR A 228 14.10 -7.81 2.43
CA THR A 228 14.66 -6.69 1.65
C THR A 228 13.59 -5.92 0.91
N ASP A 229 12.49 -6.58 0.51
CA ASP A 229 11.35 -5.92 -0.14
C ASP A 229 10.50 -5.07 0.80
N LEU A 230 10.57 -5.31 2.12
CA LEU A 230 9.92 -4.46 3.12
C LEU A 230 10.82 -3.32 3.62
N GLN A 231 12.08 -3.24 3.20
CA GLN A 231 12.93 -2.09 3.55
C GLN A 231 12.30 -0.78 3.08
N ASP A 232 11.64 -0.79 1.92
CA ASP A 232 10.89 0.35 1.43
C ASP A 232 9.70 0.71 2.35
N TRP A 233 9.15 -0.24 3.10
CA TRP A 233 8.00 -0.08 3.99
C TRP A 233 8.33 -0.06 5.47
N TYR A 234 9.58 0.10 5.82
CA TYR A 234 10.01 0.13 7.22
C TYR A 234 9.25 1.19 8.05
N PHE A 235 8.86 2.29 7.45
CA PHE A 235 8.05 3.34 8.08
C PHE A 235 6.58 2.90 8.38
N LEU A 236 6.12 1.78 7.83
CA LEU A 236 4.83 1.15 8.13
C LEU A 236 4.98 -0.06 9.09
N ARG A 237 6.17 -0.27 9.66
CA ARG A 237 6.47 -1.45 10.46
C ARG A 237 5.50 -1.62 11.63
N ASP A 238 5.18 -0.55 12.33
CA ASP A 238 4.25 -0.53 13.45
C ASP A 238 2.80 -0.87 13.07
N LYS A 239 2.47 -0.82 11.78
CA LYS A 239 1.17 -1.18 11.21
C LYS A 239 1.16 -2.54 10.53
N ALA A 240 2.30 -3.20 10.44
CA ALA A 240 2.44 -4.47 9.74
C ALA A 240 2.21 -5.67 10.65
N PHE A 241 1.61 -6.72 10.11
CA PHE A 241 1.54 -8.01 10.74
C PHE A 241 1.68 -9.14 9.71
N MET A 242 2.10 -10.29 10.18
CA MET A 242 2.41 -11.45 9.36
C MET A 242 1.48 -12.61 9.68
N MET A 243 0.97 -13.27 8.64
CA MET A 243 0.11 -14.43 8.78
C MET A 243 0.66 -15.62 8.00
N GLN A 244 0.57 -16.79 8.62
CA GLN A 244 0.76 -18.09 7.98
C GLN A 244 -0.56 -18.87 8.09
N PHE A 245 -1.25 -19.07 6.98
CA PHE A 245 -2.59 -19.67 7.04
C PHE A 245 -2.56 -21.16 7.34
N LYS A 246 -1.64 -21.93 6.70
CA LYS A 246 -1.58 -23.37 6.88
C LYS A 246 -1.56 -23.81 8.35
N PRO A 247 -0.63 -23.34 9.22
CA PRO A 247 -0.61 -23.74 10.62
C PRO A 247 -1.85 -23.30 11.41
N LEU A 248 -2.50 -22.19 11.03
CA LEU A 248 -3.74 -21.76 11.68
C LEU A 248 -4.88 -22.74 11.41
N TYR A 249 -5.08 -23.15 10.15
CA TYR A 249 -6.11 -24.12 9.80
C TYR A 249 -5.81 -25.51 10.39
N GLU A 250 -4.54 -25.93 10.46
CA GLU A 250 -4.12 -27.18 11.12
C GLU A 250 -4.42 -27.17 12.62
N GLN A 251 -4.40 -25.98 13.26
CA GLN A 251 -4.81 -25.79 14.66
C GLN A 251 -6.33 -25.69 14.84
N GLY A 252 -7.12 -25.81 13.78
CA GLY A 252 -8.57 -25.81 13.81
C GLY A 252 -9.24 -24.44 13.77
N TRP A 253 -8.51 -23.35 13.46
CA TRP A 253 -9.14 -22.07 13.16
C TRP A 253 -9.91 -22.15 11.85
N GLN A 254 -11.01 -21.40 11.74
CA GLN A 254 -11.93 -21.44 10.59
C GLN A 254 -11.95 -20.11 9.85
N ASP A 255 -12.62 -20.05 8.69
CA ASP A 255 -12.73 -18.83 7.87
C ASP A 255 -13.45 -17.69 8.60
N ASP A 256 -14.34 -17.99 9.54
CA ASP A 256 -15.08 -17.02 10.35
C ASP A 256 -14.32 -16.55 11.60
N THR A 257 -13.15 -17.13 11.88
CA THR A 257 -12.28 -16.65 12.96
C THR A 257 -12.01 -15.16 12.79
N LEU A 258 -12.19 -14.39 13.87
CA LEU A 258 -11.90 -12.96 13.88
C LEU A 258 -10.49 -12.70 14.39
N LEU A 259 -9.78 -11.85 13.69
CA LEU A 259 -8.57 -11.19 14.17
C LEU A 259 -9.01 -9.88 14.80
N GLN A 260 -8.93 -9.76 16.10
CA GLN A 260 -9.18 -8.51 16.82
C GLN A 260 -7.88 -7.73 16.95
N PHE A 261 -7.91 -6.46 16.54
CA PHE A 261 -6.76 -5.55 16.60
C PHE A 261 -6.88 -4.62 17.81
N ASP A 262 -5.84 -4.60 18.62
CA ASP A 262 -5.62 -3.58 19.65
C ASP A 262 -4.57 -2.61 19.10
N TYR A 263 -4.86 -1.33 19.12
CA TYR A 263 -3.98 -0.30 18.57
C TYR A 263 -3.22 0.44 19.69
N MET A 264 -2.03 0.93 19.38
CA MET A 264 -1.16 1.64 20.32
C MET A 264 -1.76 2.98 20.79
N ASP A 265 -2.62 3.56 19.98
CA ASP A 265 -3.31 4.82 20.21
C ASP A 265 -4.76 4.64 20.71
N ASP A 266 -5.15 3.43 21.09
CA ASP A 266 -6.39 3.20 21.81
C ASP A 266 -6.23 3.63 23.28
N ASP A 267 -7.27 4.27 23.86
CA ASP A 267 -7.28 4.56 25.28
C ASP A 267 -7.17 3.25 26.10
N PRO A 268 -6.35 3.22 27.14
CA PRO A 268 -6.27 2.05 28.01
C PRO A 268 -7.66 1.73 28.58
N PRO A 269 -8.03 0.43 28.67
CA PRO A 269 -9.32 0.04 29.22
C PRO A 269 -9.44 0.59 30.64
N GLY A 270 -10.36 1.53 30.87
CA GLY A 270 -10.61 2.17 32.15
C GLY A 270 -10.24 3.66 32.26
N ALA A 271 -9.76 4.30 31.22
CA ALA A 271 -9.50 5.74 31.16
C ALA A 271 -10.78 6.58 30.90
N ALA A 272 -11.95 6.15 31.34
CA ALA A 272 -13.11 7.03 31.42
C ALA A 272 -12.97 7.85 32.72
N LEU A 273 -12.63 9.16 32.55
CA LEU A 273 -12.64 10.16 33.61
C LEU A 273 -14.08 10.48 34.05
#